data_aa2c7fc58059a3e3a21a4284bf53be8e
#
_entry.id   aa2c7fc58059a3e3a21a4284bf53be8e
#
_cell.length_a   1.000
_cell.length_b   1.000
_cell.length_c   1.000
_cell.angle_alpha   90.00
_cell.angle_beta   90.00
_cell.angle_gamma   90.00
#
_symmetry.space_group_name_H-M   'P 1'
#
loop_
_entity.id
_entity.type
_entity.pdbx_description
1 polymer ?
#
loop_
_entity_poly.entity_id
_entity_poly.type
_entity_poly.pdbx_seq_one_letter_code
_entity_poly.pdbx_strand_id
1 'polypeptide(L)'
;MNIGLLGFGVVGGGVWELAQENRALNVKKVLVRREVPPLGETAVQDVEAILRDPDIDTVVEVLGGLHPAYEWICRALAAGKDVVTANKAVISAYYRELTALAHENGAALRCTAAVGGGIPWLVNLQRCRRVDTVTEVGGIMNGTTNFIMDAMARQGADFPAVLQRAQELGYAEADPSADIDGDDIRRKLTISANIAFDALLREEDIPAFGIRTVTGADMKDFRAHGFTCKLLACAQRTETGVAAYVEPALVAEGEPEAAVPGNYNLISCTGELLGRQSYFGQGAGRYPTAANVVQDCLDLLAGEDGFYTETARPMAVEADAVAHPYYVRTRTADPWLESVTADRWDSGVITGAVPVGQMLRWAAAQRQRDPGCFVAGIR
;
A
#
# COMPACT_ATOMS: atom_id res chain seq x y z
N MET A 1 27.94 -8.73 2.80
CA MET A 1 26.99 -8.77 1.68
C MET A 1 27.43 -7.76 0.64
N ASN A 2 27.59 -8.18 -0.60
CA ASN A 2 27.87 -7.28 -1.72
C ASN A 2 26.55 -6.99 -2.47
N ILE A 3 26.24 -5.72 -2.62
CA ILE A 3 24.97 -5.24 -3.17
C ILE A 3 25.17 -4.64 -4.55
N GLY A 4 24.31 -5.02 -5.50
CA GLY A 4 24.07 -4.31 -6.75
C GLY A 4 22.81 -3.46 -6.63
N LEU A 5 22.94 -2.13 -6.64
CA LEU A 5 21.82 -1.20 -6.47
C LEU A 5 21.27 -0.76 -7.82
N LEU A 6 20.00 -1.04 -8.10
CA LEU A 6 19.29 -0.61 -9.31
C LEU A 6 18.53 0.68 -9.04
N GLY A 7 19.11 1.81 -9.44
CA GLY A 7 18.53 3.15 -9.29
C GLY A 7 19.19 4.00 -8.21
N PHE A 8 19.36 5.28 -8.51
CA PHE A 8 19.97 6.28 -7.62
C PHE A 8 19.09 7.54 -7.55
N GLY A 9 17.80 7.32 -7.31
CA GLY A 9 16.83 8.39 -7.04
C GLY A 9 16.79 8.74 -5.54
N VAL A 10 15.64 9.23 -5.07
CA VAL A 10 15.46 9.62 -3.66
C VAL A 10 15.73 8.45 -2.72
N VAL A 11 15.14 7.29 -2.97
CA VAL A 11 15.29 6.09 -2.13
C VAL A 11 16.70 5.50 -2.31
N GLY A 12 17.16 5.31 -3.55
CA GLY A 12 18.48 4.72 -3.82
C GLY A 12 19.65 5.53 -3.23
N GLY A 13 19.55 6.86 -3.25
CA GLY A 13 20.52 7.71 -2.56
C GLY A 13 20.51 7.52 -1.03
N GLY A 14 19.31 7.32 -0.46
CA GLY A 14 19.20 7.00 0.97
C GLY A 14 19.76 5.61 1.31
N VAL A 15 19.53 4.60 0.48
CA VAL A 15 20.11 3.25 0.63
C VAL A 15 21.64 3.33 0.56
N TRP A 16 22.16 4.04 -0.42
CA TRP A 16 23.61 4.25 -0.54
C TRP A 16 24.22 4.86 0.73
N GLU A 17 23.65 5.95 1.24
CA GLU A 17 24.15 6.63 2.45
C GLU A 17 24.09 5.72 3.68
N LEU A 18 22.95 5.05 3.93
CA LEU A 18 22.81 4.15 5.08
C LEU A 18 23.73 2.92 4.99
N ALA A 19 23.95 2.39 3.79
CA ALA A 19 24.86 1.26 3.58
C ALA A 19 26.33 1.64 3.84
N GLN A 20 26.76 2.89 3.54
CA GLN A 20 28.11 3.35 3.85
C GLN A 20 28.39 3.40 5.37
N GLU A 21 27.38 3.64 6.18
CA GLU A 21 27.47 3.63 7.65
C GLU A 21 27.53 2.20 8.24
N ASN A 22 27.25 1.18 7.43
CA ASN A 22 27.14 -0.22 7.89
C ASN A 22 28.24 -1.11 7.31
N ARG A 23 29.20 -1.54 8.16
CA ARG A 23 30.34 -2.35 7.75
C ARG A 23 30.00 -3.74 7.19
N ALA A 24 28.79 -4.25 7.44
CA ALA A 24 28.32 -5.54 6.94
C ALA A 24 27.83 -5.47 5.49
N LEU A 25 27.57 -4.25 4.97
CA LEU A 25 27.04 -4.00 3.64
C LEU A 25 28.08 -3.30 2.77
N ASN A 26 28.22 -3.76 1.53
CA ASN A 26 29.09 -3.16 0.53
C ASN A 26 28.29 -2.94 -0.77
N VAL A 27 27.92 -1.72 -1.10
CA VAL A 27 27.32 -1.40 -2.39
C VAL A 27 28.40 -1.38 -3.45
N LYS A 28 28.57 -2.51 -4.15
CA LYS A 28 29.64 -2.74 -5.12
C LYS A 28 29.41 -1.99 -6.43
N LYS A 29 28.15 -1.96 -6.89
CA LYS A 29 27.76 -1.28 -8.13
C LYS A 29 26.39 -0.63 -8.01
N VAL A 30 26.24 0.52 -8.67
CA VAL A 30 25.01 1.30 -8.71
C VAL A 30 24.62 1.58 -10.16
N LEU A 31 23.47 1.09 -10.60
CA LEU A 31 22.95 1.37 -11.93
C LEU A 31 22.40 2.80 -12.01
N VAL A 32 22.93 3.59 -12.91
CA VAL A 32 22.53 4.98 -13.15
C VAL A 32 22.34 5.25 -14.63
N ARG A 33 21.48 6.21 -14.99
CA ARG A 33 21.28 6.62 -16.40
C ARG A 33 22.36 7.58 -16.92
N ARG A 34 23.03 8.28 -16.02
CA ARG A 34 24.07 9.29 -16.30
C ARG A 34 25.10 9.27 -15.17
N GLU A 35 26.27 9.82 -15.43
CA GLU A 35 27.29 9.96 -14.41
C GLU A 35 26.75 10.67 -13.15
N VAL A 36 27.12 10.14 -12.00
CA VAL A 36 26.79 10.68 -10.68
C VAL A 36 28.13 10.80 -9.92
N PRO A 37 28.73 12.00 -9.84
CA PRO A 37 30.08 12.19 -9.29
C PRO A 37 30.34 11.54 -7.93
N PRO A 38 29.40 11.55 -6.96
CA PRO A 38 29.62 10.91 -5.66
C PRO A 38 29.86 9.39 -5.72
N LEU A 39 29.43 8.72 -6.80
CA LEU A 39 29.56 7.26 -6.94
C LEU A 39 30.89 6.81 -7.53
N GLY A 40 31.58 7.68 -8.28
CA GLY A 40 32.83 7.33 -8.92
C GLY A 40 32.78 6.05 -9.76
N GLU A 41 33.72 5.14 -9.55
CA GLU A 41 33.81 3.85 -10.24
C GLU A 41 32.66 2.85 -9.88
N THR A 42 31.91 3.10 -8.83
CA THR A 42 30.76 2.29 -8.43
C THR A 42 29.58 2.47 -9.41
N ALA A 43 29.50 3.61 -10.11
CA ALA A 43 28.47 3.90 -11.08
C ALA A 43 28.62 3.04 -12.35
N VAL A 44 27.55 2.36 -12.75
CA VAL A 44 27.46 1.61 -14.00
C VAL A 44 26.22 2.03 -14.78
N GLN A 45 26.29 1.96 -16.12
CA GLN A 45 25.15 2.29 -17.00
C GLN A 45 24.54 1.06 -17.67
N ASP A 46 25.18 -0.09 -17.53
CA ASP A 46 24.71 -1.37 -18.02
C ASP A 46 24.36 -2.28 -16.84
N VAL A 47 23.11 -2.76 -16.81
CA VAL A 47 22.63 -3.69 -15.78
C VAL A 47 23.41 -5.01 -15.79
N GLU A 48 23.97 -5.41 -16.95
CA GLU A 48 24.78 -6.62 -17.06
C GLU A 48 25.99 -6.60 -16.13
N ALA A 49 26.54 -5.42 -15.89
CA ALA A 49 27.64 -5.25 -14.95
C ALA A 49 27.27 -5.64 -13.51
N ILE A 50 25.99 -5.63 -13.17
CA ILE A 50 25.45 -6.06 -11.86
C ILE A 50 25.00 -7.52 -11.92
N LEU A 51 24.15 -7.87 -12.90
CA LEU A 51 23.51 -9.18 -12.94
C LEU A 51 24.49 -10.34 -13.18
N ARG A 52 25.59 -10.07 -13.93
CA ARG A 52 26.63 -11.08 -14.22
C ARG A 52 27.82 -11.05 -13.25
N ASP A 53 27.86 -10.11 -12.32
CA ASP A 53 28.95 -10.05 -11.35
C ASP A 53 28.79 -11.19 -10.31
N PRO A 54 29.72 -12.15 -10.26
CA PRO A 54 29.62 -13.30 -9.34
C PRO A 54 29.81 -12.93 -7.88
N ASP A 55 30.40 -11.75 -7.60
CA ASP A 55 30.64 -11.30 -6.25
C ASP A 55 29.47 -10.47 -5.69
N ILE A 56 28.42 -10.20 -6.47
CA ILE A 56 27.20 -9.55 -6.00
C ILE A 56 26.23 -10.64 -5.51
N ASP A 57 25.94 -10.61 -4.22
CA ASP A 57 25.06 -11.56 -3.56
C ASP A 57 23.58 -11.14 -3.70
N THR A 58 23.33 -9.84 -3.58
CA THR A 58 21.98 -9.27 -3.47
C THR A 58 21.78 -8.12 -4.45
N VAL A 59 20.64 -8.11 -5.13
CA VAL A 59 20.19 -7.00 -5.97
C VAL A 59 19.13 -6.20 -5.22
N VAL A 60 19.40 -4.90 -5.03
CA VAL A 60 18.46 -3.95 -4.44
C VAL A 60 17.81 -3.14 -5.56
N GLU A 61 16.50 -3.25 -5.75
CA GLU A 61 15.75 -2.54 -6.80
C GLU A 61 14.89 -1.42 -6.19
N VAL A 62 15.14 -0.18 -6.64
CA VAL A 62 14.45 1.04 -6.20
C VAL A 62 14.17 2.00 -7.36
N LEU A 63 13.86 1.46 -8.55
CA LEU A 63 13.63 2.23 -9.77
C LEU A 63 12.22 2.82 -9.84
N GLY A 64 11.22 2.03 -9.43
CA GLY A 64 9.81 2.32 -9.67
C GLY A 64 9.36 1.98 -11.10
N GLY A 65 8.03 1.93 -11.30
CA GLY A 65 7.42 1.45 -12.55
C GLY A 65 7.47 -0.07 -12.68
N LEU A 66 6.84 -0.62 -13.73
CA LEU A 66 6.83 -2.07 -13.97
C LEU A 66 8.06 -2.53 -14.73
N HIS A 67 8.36 -1.86 -15.83
CA HIS A 67 9.44 -2.22 -16.75
C HIS A 67 10.52 -1.13 -16.77
N PRO A 68 11.81 -1.49 -16.83
CA PRO A 68 12.40 -2.83 -16.90
C PRO A 68 12.63 -3.49 -15.53
N ALA A 69 12.06 -2.98 -14.43
CA ALA A 69 12.31 -3.48 -13.08
C ALA A 69 11.95 -4.96 -12.93
N TYR A 70 10.77 -5.37 -13.46
CA TYR A 70 10.33 -6.76 -13.44
C TYR A 70 11.33 -7.72 -14.09
N GLU A 71 11.78 -7.40 -15.31
CA GLU A 71 12.74 -8.26 -16.04
C GLU A 71 14.07 -8.39 -15.31
N TRP A 72 14.53 -7.31 -14.68
CA TRP A 72 15.81 -7.33 -13.96
C TRP A 72 15.71 -8.09 -12.63
N ILE A 73 14.59 -7.96 -11.92
CA ILE A 73 14.28 -8.78 -10.75
C ILE A 73 14.23 -10.28 -11.13
N CYS A 74 13.50 -10.64 -12.19
CA CYS A 74 13.43 -12.02 -12.67
C CYS A 74 14.82 -12.59 -12.99
N ARG A 75 15.67 -11.80 -13.66
CA ARG A 75 17.01 -12.25 -14.01
C ARG A 75 17.93 -12.37 -12.80
N ALA A 76 17.79 -11.50 -11.80
CA ALA A 76 18.54 -11.60 -10.55
C ALA A 76 18.16 -12.89 -9.80
N LEU A 77 16.87 -13.14 -9.62
CA LEU A 77 16.36 -14.36 -8.97
C LEU A 77 16.76 -15.62 -9.73
N ALA A 78 16.65 -15.64 -11.06
CA ALA A 78 17.07 -16.77 -11.90
C ALA A 78 18.59 -17.04 -11.84
N ALA A 79 19.40 -16.03 -11.50
CA ALA A 79 20.83 -16.17 -11.24
C ALA A 79 21.17 -16.60 -9.80
N GLY A 80 20.16 -16.90 -8.98
CA GLY A 80 20.33 -17.27 -7.57
C GLY A 80 20.76 -16.09 -6.67
N LYS A 81 20.55 -14.85 -7.12
CA LYS A 81 20.81 -13.65 -6.30
C LYS A 81 19.58 -13.29 -5.50
N ASP A 82 19.76 -12.95 -4.24
CA ASP A 82 18.70 -12.39 -3.43
C ASP A 82 18.23 -11.04 -3.99
N VAL A 83 16.95 -10.74 -3.81
CA VAL A 83 16.36 -9.47 -4.24
C VAL A 83 15.67 -8.77 -3.07
N VAL A 84 16.00 -7.49 -2.89
CA VAL A 84 15.30 -6.57 -2.01
C VAL A 84 14.70 -5.45 -2.87
N THR A 85 13.39 -5.20 -2.77
CA THR A 85 12.75 -4.18 -3.59
C THR A 85 11.78 -3.30 -2.80
N ALA A 86 11.70 -2.02 -3.15
CA ALA A 86 10.68 -1.08 -2.68
C ALA A 86 9.54 -0.90 -3.71
N ASN A 87 9.56 -1.65 -4.80
CA ASN A 87 8.66 -1.46 -5.94
C ASN A 87 7.33 -2.20 -5.78
N LYS A 88 6.40 -1.54 -5.10
CA LYS A 88 5.06 -2.09 -4.87
C LYS A 88 4.31 -2.47 -6.15
N ALA A 89 4.53 -1.73 -7.26
CA ALA A 89 3.83 -2.01 -8.52
C ALA A 89 4.27 -3.36 -9.10
N VAL A 90 5.56 -3.65 -9.10
CA VAL A 90 6.09 -4.94 -9.58
C VAL A 90 5.65 -6.08 -8.66
N ILE A 91 5.76 -5.90 -7.34
CA ILE A 91 5.36 -6.97 -6.40
C ILE A 91 3.86 -7.23 -6.46
N SER A 92 3.01 -6.20 -6.55
CA SER A 92 1.56 -6.40 -6.65
C SER A 92 1.16 -7.12 -7.94
N ALA A 93 1.75 -6.72 -9.07
CA ALA A 93 1.40 -7.26 -10.38
C ALA A 93 1.93 -8.67 -10.64
N TYR A 94 3.10 -9.01 -10.09
CA TYR A 94 3.83 -10.25 -10.43
C TYR A 94 4.18 -11.08 -9.19
N TYR A 95 3.43 -10.95 -8.09
CA TYR A 95 3.72 -11.63 -6.82
C TYR A 95 3.92 -13.12 -6.99
N ARG A 96 2.99 -13.79 -7.70
CA ARG A 96 3.03 -15.23 -7.94
C ARG A 96 4.28 -15.67 -8.71
N GLU A 97 4.56 -14.98 -9.81
CA GLU A 97 5.69 -15.32 -10.69
C GLU A 97 7.03 -15.11 -9.98
N LEU A 98 7.16 -13.99 -9.28
CA LEU A 98 8.39 -13.63 -8.58
C LEU A 98 8.67 -14.54 -7.38
N THR A 99 7.64 -14.88 -6.62
CA THR A 99 7.80 -15.78 -5.47
C THR A 99 8.10 -17.21 -5.91
N ALA A 100 7.46 -17.70 -6.99
CA ALA A 100 7.79 -18.99 -7.59
C ALA A 100 9.24 -19.04 -8.09
N LEU A 101 9.66 -17.99 -8.83
CA LEU A 101 11.02 -17.91 -9.38
C LEU A 101 12.08 -17.85 -8.27
N ALA A 102 11.82 -17.09 -7.20
CA ALA A 102 12.69 -17.02 -6.04
C ALA A 102 12.86 -18.41 -5.39
N HIS A 103 11.74 -19.10 -5.14
CA HIS A 103 11.74 -20.44 -4.56
C HIS A 103 12.49 -21.47 -5.44
N GLU A 104 12.21 -21.51 -6.75
CA GLU A 104 12.83 -22.42 -7.71
C GLU A 104 14.36 -22.29 -7.78
N ASN A 105 14.89 -21.09 -7.51
CA ASN A 105 16.33 -20.80 -7.58
C ASN A 105 17.00 -20.67 -6.21
N GLY A 106 16.28 -20.96 -5.11
CA GLY A 106 16.82 -20.86 -3.76
C GLY A 106 17.26 -19.43 -3.38
N ALA A 107 16.65 -18.43 -3.99
CA ALA A 107 16.90 -17.01 -3.73
C ALA A 107 15.81 -16.40 -2.85
N ALA A 108 16.14 -15.42 -2.03
CA ALA A 108 15.18 -14.71 -1.22
C ALA A 108 14.62 -13.48 -1.97
N LEU A 109 13.33 -13.20 -1.78
CA LEU A 109 12.67 -11.98 -2.25
C LEU A 109 12.07 -11.25 -1.04
N ARG A 110 12.58 -10.05 -0.74
CA ARG A 110 12.09 -9.20 0.35
C ARG A 110 11.61 -7.85 -0.17
N CYS A 111 10.56 -7.32 0.43
CA CYS A 111 9.92 -6.10 -0.04
C CYS A 111 9.27 -5.27 1.09
N THR A 112 9.87 -5.24 2.29
CA THR A 112 9.31 -4.49 3.45
C THR A 112 9.01 -3.04 3.07
N ALA A 113 9.91 -2.40 2.35
CA ALA A 113 9.76 -1.00 1.93
C ALA A 113 8.63 -0.74 0.91
N ALA A 114 8.09 -1.78 0.27
CA ALA A 114 6.99 -1.64 -0.68
C ALA A 114 5.65 -1.26 0.00
N VAL A 115 5.48 -1.61 1.29
CA VAL A 115 4.27 -1.29 2.06
C VAL A 115 4.65 -0.62 3.38
N GLY A 116 4.16 0.60 3.60
CA GLY A 116 4.36 1.33 4.84
C GLY A 116 5.67 2.14 4.94
N GLY A 117 6.48 2.19 3.87
CA GLY A 117 7.70 2.99 3.82
C GLY A 117 8.66 2.68 4.96
N GLY A 118 8.67 3.50 6.01
CA GLY A 118 9.49 3.32 7.22
C GLY A 118 8.85 2.43 8.30
N ILE A 119 7.60 2.03 8.13
CA ILE A 119 6.92 1.12 9.06
C ILE A 119 7.41 -0.32 8.76
N PRO A 120 7.92 -1.09 9.74
CA PRO A 120 8.35 -2.47 9.54
C PRO A 120 7.14 -3.43 9.45
N TRP A 121 6.23 -3.14 8.51
CA TRP A 121 4.92 -3.76 8.43
C TRP A 121 5.00 -5.23 8.01
N LEU A 122 5.58 -5.51 6.84
CA LEU A 122 5.57 -6.88 6.29
C LEU A 122 6.39 -7.84 7.15
N VAL A 123 7.49 -7.39 7.72
CA VAL A 123 8.30 -8.17 8.67
C VAL A 123 7.49 -8.53 9.92
N ASN A 124 6.78 -7.56 10.50
CA ASN A 124 5.97 -7.83 11.69
C ASN A 124 4.74 -8.70 11.37
N LEU A 125 4.14 -8.52 10.20
CA LEU A 125 3.05 -9.38 9.71
C LEU A 125 3.52 -10.84 9.58
N GLN A 126 4.70 -11.06 8.98
CA GLN A 126 5.31 -12.39 8.88
C GLN A 126 5.57 -12.98 10.29
N ARG A 127 6.05 -12.18 11.24
CA ARG A 127 6.27 -12.63 12.63
C ARG A 127 4.97 -13.00 13.34
N CYS A 128 3.90 -12.22 13.19
CA CYS A 128 2.59 -12.54 13.76
C CYS A 128 2.11 -13.91 13.28
N ARG A 129 2.25 -14.19 12.00
CA ARG A 129 1.85 -15.47 11.38
C ARG A 129 2.58 -16.71 11.91
N ARG A 130 3.76 -16.54 12.50
CA ARG A 130 4.50 -17.68 13.09
C ARG A 130 3.82 -18.29 14.31
N VAL A 131 2.97 -17.53 14.99
CA VAL A 131 2.35 -17.95 16.26
C VAL A 131 0.84 -17.75 16.31
N ASP A 132 0.26 -17.08 15.31
CA ASP A 132 -1.17 -16.72 15.29
C ASP A 132 -1.76 -16.82 13.89
N THR A 133 -3.06 -17.07 13.81
CA THR A 133 -3.82 -16.96 12.57
C THR A 133 -4.24 -15.51 12.35
N VAL A 134 -3.67 -14.85 11.36
CA VAL A 134 -4.11 -13.49 10.98
C VAL A 134 -5.45 -13.59 10.26
N THR A 135 -6.44 -12.89 10.80
CA THR A 135 -7.83 -12.85 10.29
C THR A 135 -8.14 -11.60 9.51
N GLU A 136 -7.45 -10.49 9.81
CA GLU A 136 -7.69 -9.20 9.16
C GLU A 136 -6.38 -8.41 9.01
N VAL A 137 -6.24 -7.67 7.89
CA VAL A 137 -5.22 -6.65 7.67
C VAL A 137 -5.84 -5.42 7.04
N GLY A 138 -5.37 -4.22 7.40
CA GLY A 138 -5.90 -3.00 6.82
C GLY A 138 -5.39 -1.74 7.49
N GLY A 139 -6.08 -0.62 7.22
CA GLY A 139 -5.81 0.67 7.81
C GLY A 139 -5.48 1.78 6.81
N ILE A 140 -4.82 2.82 7.27
CA ILE A 140 -4.39 3.97 6.47
C ILE A 140 -3.03 3.66 5.86
N MET A 141 -3.00 3.36 4.54
CA MET A 141 -1.78 2.95 3.85
C MET A 141 -1.25 3.99 2.85
N ASN A 142 -1.87 5.18 2.77
CA ASN A 142 -1.44 6.25 1.88
C ASN A 142 -1.40 7.60 2.61
N GLY A 143 -0.21 8.21 2.63
CA GLY A 143 0.02 9.48 3.33
C GLY A 143 -0.62 10.68 2.64
N THR A 144 -0.68 10.71 1.31
CA THR A 144 -1.27 11.80 0.53
C THR A 144 -2.76 11.94 0.83
N THR A 145 -3.50 10.84 0.74
CA THR A 145 -4.94 10.85 1.03
C THR A 145 -5.24 11.12 2.49
N ASN A 146 -4.44 10.59 3.43
CA ASN A 146 -4.61 10.93 4.83
C ASN A 146 -4.35 12.41 5.09
N PHE A 147 -3.31 13.00 4.49
CA PHE A 147 -3.05 14.44 4.60
C PHE A 147 -4.24 15.27 4.09
N ILE A 148 -4.79 14.91 2.93
CA ILE A 148 -5.93 15.63 2.34
C ILE A 148 -7.14 15.54 3.28
N MET A 149 -7.51 14.34 3.72
CA MET A 149 -8.69 14.13 4.57
C MET A 149 -8.53 14.79 5.95
N ASP A 150 -7.34 14.71 6.56
CA ASP A 150 -7.04 15.34 7.85
C ASP A 150 -7.10 16.87 7.76
N ALA A 151 -6.52 17.48 6.70
CA ALA A 151 -6.56 18.92 6.49
C ALA A 151 -7.99 19.41 6.23
N MET A 152 -8.77 18.72 5.40
CA MET A 152 -10.19 19.05 5.18
C MET A 152 -11.00 18.98 6.48
N ALA A 153 -10.80 17.94 7.29
CA ALA A 153 -11.51 17.76 8.56
C ALA A 153 -11.15 18.83 9.58
N ARG A 154 -9.87 19.16 9.74
CA ARG A 154 -9.39 20.09 10.78
C ARG A 154 -9.53 21.56 10.40
N GLN A 155 -9.31 21.90 9.12
CA GLN A 155 -9.22 23.29 8.65
C GLN A 155 -10.48 23.75 7.91
N GLY A 156 -11.40 22.83 7.59
CA GLY A 156 -12.58 23.11 6.78
C GLY A 156 -12.25 23.55 5.34
N ALA A 157 -11.06 23.19 4.85
CA ALA A 157 -10.60 23.56 3.51
C ALA A 157 -11.21 22.62 2.45
N ASP A 158 -11.37 23.16 1.23
CA ASP A 158 -11.90 22.42 0.10
C ASP A 158 -10.85 21.49 -0.53
N PHE A 159 -11.29 20.35 -1.07
CA PHE A 159 -10.45 19.33 -1.67
C PHE A 159 -9.42 19.88 -2.68
N PRO A 160 -9.76 20.72 -3.68
CA PRO A 160 -8.79 21.22 -4.65
C PRO A 160 -7.67 22.05 -4.00
N ALA A 161 -7.98 22.89 -3.02
CA ALA A 161 -6.99 23.70 -2.32
C ALA A 161 -6.04 22.86 -1.49
N VAL A 162 -6.55 21.83 -0.81
CA VAL A 162 -5.71 20.90 -0.03
C VAL A 162 -4.86 20.02 -0.93
N LEU A 163 -5.40 19.56 -2.06
CA LEU A 163 -4.63 18.78 -3.05
C LEU A 163 -3.46 19.61 -3.61
N GLN A 164 -3.72 20.88 -4.00
CA GLN A 164 -2.65 21.78 -4.42
C GLN A 164 -1.57 21.92 -3.35
N ARG A 165 -1.98 22.10 -2.09
CA ARG A 165 -1.06 22.18 -0.96
C ARG A 165 -0.23 20.91 -0.77
N ALA A 166 -0.83 19.72 -0.96
CA ALA A 166 -0.13 18.44 -0.92
C ALA A 166 0.94 18.34 -2.04
N GLN A 167 0.64 18.85 -3.24
CA GLN A 167 1.59 18.92 -4.35
C GLN A 167 2.76 19.89 -4.05
N GLU A 168 2.47 21.08 -3.52
CA GLU A 168 3.50 22.05 -3.11
C GLU A 168 4.45 21.50 -2.03
N LEU A 169 3.94 20.67 -1.12
CA LEU A 169 4.71 20.01 -0.08
C LEU A 169 5.44 18.73 -0.56
N GLY A 170 5.21 18.31 -1.82
CA GLY A 170 5.79 17.09 -2.37
C GLY A 170 5.15 15.79 -1.87
N TYR A 171 3.96 15.86 -1.27
CA TYR A 171 3.20 14.68 -0.84
C TYR A 171 2.39 14.06 -1.98
N ALA A 172 1.98 14.86 -2.96
CA ALA A 172 1.30 14.42 -4.18
C ALA A 172 2.13 14.79 -5.42
N GLU A 173 2.13 13.90 -6.41
CA GLU A 173 2.71 14.17 -7.73
C GLU A 173 1.77 15.07 -8.57
N ALA A 174 2.26 15.51 -9.76
CA ALA A 174 1.45 16.32 -10.69
C ALA A 174 0.19 15.56 -11.12
N ASP A 175 0.27 14.26 -11.36
CA ASP A 175 -0.89 13.35 -11.50
C ASP A 175 -1.07 12.55 -10.20
N PRO A 176 -2.02 12.95 -9.33
CA PRO A 176 -2.25 12.29 -8.06
C PRO A 176 -3.26 11.12 -8.16
N SER A 177 -3.66 10.74 -9.36
CA SER A 177 -4.78 9.79 -9.58
C SER A 177 -4.59 8.47 -8.83
N ALA A 178 -3.38 7.91 -8.85
CA ALA A 178 -3.09 6.66 -8.15
C ALA A 178 -3.34 6.74 -6.63
N ASP A 179 -3.11 7.92 -6.03
CA ASP A 179 -3.38 8.14 -4.60
C ASP A 179 -4.88 8.34 -4.37
N ILE A 180 -5.47 9.36 -5.03
CA ILE A 180 -6.83 9.82 -4.72
C ILE A 180 -7.94 8.90 -5.21
N ASP A 181 -7.66 8.00 -6.17
CA ASP A 181 -8.59 6.97 -6.62
C ASP A 181 -8.42 5.63 -5.88
N GLY A 182 -7.35 5.50 -5.08
CA GLY A 182 -7.12 4.35 -4.19
C GLY A 182 -6.25 3.24 -4.77
N ASP A 183 -5.65 3.42 -5.96
CA ASP A 183 -4.80 2.39 -6.60
C ASP A 183 -3.51 2.10 -5.82
N ASP A 184 -2.88 3.13 -5.24
CA ASP A 184 -1.69 2.95 -4.39
C ASP A 184 -2.01 2.09 -3.16
N ILE A 185 -3.15 2.37 -2.52
CA ILE A 185 -3.62 1.61 -1.34
C ILE A 185 -3.98 0.18 -1.74
N ARG A 186 -4.66 0.00 -2.88
CA ARG A 186 -5.05 -1.31 -3.40
C ARG A 186 -3.84 -2.22 -3.62
N ARG A 187 -2.76 -1.71 -4.23
CA ARG A 187 -1.49 -2.44 -4.40
C ARG A 187 -0.88 -2.86 -3.07
N LYS A 188 -0.82 -1.94 -2.10
CA LYS A 188 -0.30 -2.23 -0.77
C LYS A 188 -1.15 -3.25 -0.02
N LEU A 189 -2.48 -3.17 -0.16
CA LEU A 189 -3.41 -4.14 0.40
C LEU A 189 -3.22 -5.53 -0.22
N THR A 190 -3.07 -5.61 -1.55
CA THR A 190 -2.82 -6.87 -2.26
C THR A 190 -1.58 -7.58 -1.72
N ILE A 191 -0.46 -6.85 -1.59
CA ILE A 191 0.79 -7.40 -1.03
C ILE A 191 0.58 -7.86 0.40
N SER A 192 -0.05 -7.03 1.24
CA SER A 192 -0.29 -7.34 2.65
C SER A 192 -1.18 -8.56 2.83
N ALA A 193 -2.27 -8.66 2.06
CA ALA A 193 -3.21 -9.77 2.11
C ALA A 193 -2.58 -11.08 1.59
N ASN A 194 -1.77 -11.02 0.53
CA ASN A 194 -1.05 -12.18 0.02
C ASN A 194 -0.12 -12.76 1.08
N ILE A 195 0.64 -11.91 1.77
CA ILE A 195 1.52 -12.33 2.86
C ILE A 195 0.71 -12.78 4.08
N ALA A 196 -0.36 -12.06 4.47
CA ALA A 196 -1.14 -12.37 5.67
C ALA A 196 -1.87 -13.71 5.58
N PHE A 197 -2.39 -14.05 4.40
CA PHE A 197 -3.34 -15.16 4.24
C PHE A 197 -2.79 -16.34 3.43
N ASP A 198 -1.52 -16.31 3.02
CA ASP A 198 -0.94 -17.24 2.04
C ASP A 198 -1.79 -17.28 0.76
N ALA A 199 -2.15 -16.11 0.27
CA ALA A 199 -3.02 -15.95 -0.87
C ALA A 199 -2.23 -15.50 -2.11
N LEU A 200 -2.81 -15.73 -3.28
CA LEU A 200 -2.37 -15.20 -4.57
C LEU A 200 -3.50 -14.35 -5.16
N LEU A 201 -3.84 -13.27 -4.46
CA LEU A 201 -4.82 -12.27 -4.91
C LEU A 201 -4.20 -11.41 -6.02
N ARG A 202 -5.04 -10.93 -6.93
CA ARG A 202 -4.66 -9.97 -7.96
C ARG A 202 -5.24 -8.59 -7.64
N GLU A 203 -4.50 -7.52 -7.90
CA GLU A 203 -4.96 -6.16 -7.56
C GLU A 203 -6.23 -5.76 -8.31
N GLU A 204 -6.41 -6.25 -9.57
CA GLU A 204 -7.60 -5.96 -10.37
C GLU A 204 -8.89 -6.58 -9.83
N ASP A 205 -8.80 -7.61 -8.99
CA ASP A 205 -9.97 -8.25 -8.38
C ASP A 205 -10.45 -7.49 -7.12
N ILE A 206 -9.61 -6.62 -6.55
CA ILE A 206 -9.94 -5.86 -5.33
C ILE A 206 -10.64 -4.56 -5.72
N PRO A 207 -11.92 -4.37 -5.37
CA PRO A 207 -12.62 -3.13 -5.65
C PRO A 207 -12.05 -1.96 -4.85
N ALA A 208 -11.95 -0.80 -5.50
CA ALA A 208 -11.48 0.43 -4.88
C ALA A 208 -12.39 1.62 -5.23
N PHE A 209 -12.62 2.49 -4.24
CA PHE A 209 -13.30 3.76 -4.42
C PHE A 209 -12.53 4.83 -3.66
N GLY A 210 -12.13 5.90 -4.36
CA GLY A 210 -11.25 6.93 -3.81
C GLY A 210 -11.98 8.15 -3.27
N ILE A 211 -11.21 9.19 -2.92
CA ILE A 211 -11.66 10.41 -2.25
C ILE A 211 -11.89 11.60 -3.20
N ARG A 212 -11.74 11.41 -4.51
CA ARG A 212 -11.74 12.50 -5.54
C ARG A 212 -12.94 13.44 -5.43
N THR A 213 -14.09 12.95 -5.00
CA THR A 213 -15.36 13.68 -5.00
C THR A 213 -15.84 14.12 -3.62
N VAL A 214 -15.05 13.91 -2.56
CA VAL A 214 -15.38 14.40 -1.21
C VAL A 214 -15.43 15.92 -1.20
N THR A 215 -16.37 16.51 -0.44
CA THR A 215 -16.58 17.95 -0.33
C THR A 215 -16.46 18.43 1.11
N GLY A 216 -16.28 19.75 1.29
CA GLY A 216 -16.32 20.37 2.62
C GLY A 216 -17.68 20.21 3.33
N ALA A 217 -18.78 20.11 2.57
CA ALA A 217 -20.11 19.84 3.13
C ALA A 217 -20.18 18.42 3.73
N ASP A 218 -19.64 17.40 3.03
CA ASP A 218 -19.54 16.03 3.57
C ASP A 218 -18.75 16.03 4.89
N MET A 219 -17.58 16.70 4.92
CA MET A 219 -16.72 16.74 6.11
C MET A 219 -17.38 17.40 7.32
N LYS A 220 -18.17 18.46 7.06
CA LYS A 220 -18.96 19.14 8.10
C LYS A 220 -20.04 18.22 8.67
N ASP A 221 -20.70 17.47 7.80
CA ASP A 221 -21.76 16.53 8.15
C ASP A 221 -21.20 15.37 8.97
N PHE A 222 -20.08 14.78 8.55
CA PHE A 222 -19.39 13.71 9.29
C PHE A 222 -19.03 14.16 10.71
N ARG A 223 -18.43 15.34 10.84
CA ARG A 223 -18.06 15.90 12.15
C ARG A 223 -19.27 16.14 13.04
N ALA A 224 -20.38 16.63 12.47
CA ALA A 224 -21.61 16.86 13.22
C ALA A 224 -22.18 15.58 13.84
N HIS A 225 -21.86 14.42 13.24
CA HIS A 225 -22.29 13.10 13.70
C HIS A 225 -21.19 12.31 14.44
N GLY A 226 -20.05 12.95 14.80
CA GLY A 226 -18.98 12.33 15.60
C GLY A 226 -18.03 11.42 14.80
N PHE A 227 -17.91 11.66 13.48
CA PHE A 227 -17.05 10.87 12.59
C PHE A 227 -15.95 11.71 11.96
N THR A 228 -14.86 11.03 11.66
CA THR A 228 -13.82 11.50 10.75
C THR A 228 -13.75 10.58 9.53
N CYS A 229 -13.50 11.13 8.35
CA CYS A 229 -13.38 10.32 7.13
C CYS A 229 -11.92 10.02 6.82
N LYS A 230 -11.62 8.75 6.54
CA LYS A 230 -10.30 8.26 6.13
C LYS A 230 -10.45 7.38 4.90
N LEU A 231 -9.42 7.26 4.06
CA LEU A 231 -9.38 6.23 3.02
C LEU A 231 -8.72 4.98 3.60
N LEU A 232 -9.48 3.91 3.74
CA LEU A 232 -9.03 2.68 4.38
C LEU A 232 -8.88 1.54 3.39
N ALA A 233 -7.83 0.75 3.57
CA ALA A 233 -7.68 -0.59 3.05
C ALA A 233 -8.25 -1.59 4.05
N CYS A 234 -8.91 -2.63 3.56
CA CYS A 234 -9.42 -3.73 4.38
C CYS A 234 -9.33 -5.04 3.65
N ALA A 235 -8.77 -6.05 4.30
CA ALA A 235 -8.83 -7.42 3.85
C ALA A 235 -9.07 -8.33 5.06
N GLN A 236 -10.11 -9.14 4.96
CA GLN A 236 -10.55 -10.06 6.00
C GLN A 236 -10.67 -11.46 5.42
N ARG A 237 -10.16 -12.46 6.14
CA ARG A 237 -10.34 -13.86 5.78
C ARG A 237 -11.81 -14.26 5.88
N THR A 238 -12.33 -14.92 4.85
CA THR A 238 -13.65 -15.54 4.86
C THR A 238 -13.53 -17.06 4.92
N GLU A 239 -14.62 -17.80 4.90
CA GLU A 239 -14.59 -19.26 4.86
C GLU A 239 -13.96 -19.81 3.57
N THR A 240 -14.13 -19.12 2.44
CA THR A 240 -13.76 -19.60 1.11
C THR A 240 -12.73 -18.71 0.39
N GLY A 241 -12.54 -17.46 0.86
CA GLY A 241 -11.70 -16.48 0.20
C GLY A 241 -11.20 -15.37 1.10
N VAL A 242 -11.17 -14.17 0.55
CA VAL A 242 -10.78 -12.94 1.24
C VAL A 242 -11.72 -11.80 0.85
N ALA A 243 -12.41 -11.20 1.82
CA ALA A 243 -13.10 -9.94 1.61
C ALA A 243 -12.08 -8.81 1.60
N ALA A 244 -11.68 -8.35 0.42
CA ALA A 244 -10.67 -7.29 0.25
C ALA A 244 -11.25 -6.11 -0.54
N TYR A 245 -11.02 -4.87 -0.06
CA TYR A 245 -11.52 -3.65 -0.69
C TYR A 245 -10.82 -2.39 -0.15
N VAL A 246 -10.96 -1.29 -0.89
CA VAL A 246 -10.49 0.05 -0.51
C VAL A 246 -11.65 1.03 -0.66
N GLU A 247 -11.94 1.78 0.41
CA GLU A 247 -13.02 2.76 0.39
C GLU A 247 -12.78 3.92 1.37
N PRO A 248 -13.39 5.09 1.15
CA PRO A 248 -13.58 6.08 2.21
C PRO A 248 -14.40 5.47 3.34
N ALA A 249 -13.98 5.68 4.57
CA ALA A 249 -14.68 5.17 5.74
C ALA A 249 -14.89 6.29 6.77
N LEU A 250 -16.09 6.35 7.34
CA LEU A 250 -16.41 7.16 8.50
C LEU A 250 -16.00 6.40 9.74
N VAL A 251 -14.99 6.91 10.40
CA VAL A 251 -14.37 6.32 11.59
C VAL A 251 -14.80 7.12 12.80
N ALA A 252 -15.32 6.47 13.84
CA ALA A 252 -15.72 7.14 15.07
C ALA A 252 -14.51 7.81 15.75
N GLU A 253 -14.72 8.95 16.42
CA GLU A 253 -13.62 9.76 17.02
C GLU A 253 -12.78 8.98 18.05
N GLY A 254 -13.30 7.91 18.64
CA GLY A 254 -12.57 7.06 19.59
C GLY A 254 -11.63 6.04 18.97
N GLU A 255 -11.70 5.82 17.66
CA GLU A 255 -10.90 4.81 16.97
C GLU A 255 -9.49 5.33 16.66
N PRO A 256 -8.46 4.45 16.68
CA PRO A 256 -7.08 4.86 16.42
C PRO A 256 -6.88 5.56 15.06
N GLU A 257 -7.58 5.12 14.01
CA GLU A 257 -7.50 5.71 12.67
C GLU A 257 -7.97 7.16 12.65
N ALA A 258 -8.96 7.52 13.46
CA ALA A 258 -9.46 8.89 13.53
C ALA A 258 -8.37 9.89 13.99
N ALA A 259 -7.48 9.45 14.87
CA ALA A 259 -6.42 10.26 15.45
C ALA A 259 -5.17 10.41 14.56
N VAL A 260 -5.04 9.67 13.46
CA VAL A 260 -3.86 9.70 12.59
C VAL A 260 -3.74 11.04 11.86
N PRO A 261 -2.70 11.87 12.17
CA PRO A 261 -2.58 13.21 11.61
C PRO A 261 -1.80 13.24 10.29
N GLY A 262 -2.04 14.28 9.50
CA GLY A 262 -1.22 14.66 8.34
C GLY A 262 -0.95 13.49 7.39
N ASN A 263 0.31 13.31 6.99
CA ASN A 263 0.72 12.29 6.02
C ASN A 263 1.18 10.96 6.66
N TYR A 264 0.86 10.74 7.93
CA TYR A 264 1.20 9.48 8.62
C TYR A 264 0.27 8.34 8.20
N ASN A 265 0.78 7.12 8.32
CA ASN A 265 0.05 5.88 8.12
C ASN A 265 -0.20 5.17 9.46
N LEU A 266 -1.26 4.39 9.53
CA LEU A 266 -1.54 3.42 10.58
C LEU A 266 -2.01 2.13 9.91
N ILE A 267 -1.20 1.09 10.01
CA ILE A 267 -1.48 -0.21 9.40
C ILE A 267 -1.66 -1.23 10.52
N SER A 268 -2.68 -2.07 10.41
CA SER A 268 -3.03 -3.02 11.47
C SER A 268 -3.22 -4.43 10.92
N CYS A 269 -2.95 -5.42 11.77
CA CYS A 269 -3.44 -6.79 11.60
C CYS A 269 -4.19 -7.22 12.87
N THR A 270 -5.16 -8.12 12.68
CA THR A 270 -5.87 -8.77 13.78
C THR A 270 -5.59 -10.27 13.71
N GLY A 271 -5.16 -10.83 14.81
CA GLY A 271 -4.98 -12.28 14.97
C GLY A 271 -6.03 -12.85 15.95
N GLU A 272 -6.27 -14.14 15.86
CA GLU A 272 -7.21 -14.85 16.74
C GLU A 272 -6.79 -14.83 18.21
N LEU A 273 -5.48 -14.87 18.48
CA LEU A 273 -4.91 -14.93 19.81
C LEU A 273 -4.39 -13.58 20.28
N LEU A 274 -3.68 -12.83 19.42
CA LEU A 274 -3.01 -11.57 19.79
C LEU A 274 -3.96 -10.37 19.70
N GLY A 275 -5.13 -10.52 19.06
CA GLY A 275 -6.01 -9.41 18.77
C GLY A 275 -5.37 -8.41 17.79
N ARG A 276 -5.82 -7.15 17.85
CA ARG A 276 -5.37 -6.10 16.94
C ARG A 276 -3.98 -5.57 17.31
N GLN A 277 -3.07 -5.59 16.37
CA GLN A 277 -1.75 -4.97 16.42
C GLN A 277 -1.70 -3.84 15.39
N SER A 278 -1.31 -2.63 15.82
CA SER A 278 -1.28 -1.44 14.96
C SER A 278 0.12 -0.83 14.91
N TYR A 279 0.54 -0.41 13.72
CA TYR A 279 1.85 0.15 13.44
C TYR A 279 1.67 1.55 12.84
N PHE A 280 2.19 2.56 13.55
CA PHE A 280 2.11 3.96 13.17
C PHE A 280 3.46 4.49 12.73
N GLY A 281 3.50 5.28 11.63
CA GLY A 281 4.74 5.89 11.17
C GLY A 281 4.61 6.59 9.82
N GLN A 282 5.76 6.98 9.27
CA GLN A 282 5.83 7.58 7.93
C GLN A 282 5.73 6.50 6.85
N GLY A 283 4.69 6.58 6.03
CA GLY A 283 4.41 5.63 4.94
C GLY A 283 5.25 5.82 3.68
N ALA A 284 6.08 6.87 3.61
CA ALA A 284 6.97 7.18 2.49
C ALA A 284 8.09 8.13 2.95
N GLY A 285 9.08 8.34 2.08
CA GLY A 285 10.19 9.28 2.31
C GLY A 285 11.54 8.64 2.06
N ARG A 286 12.57 9.48 1.84
CA ARG A 286 13.92 9.03 1.51
C ARG A 286 14.47 8.02 2.53
N TYR A 287 14.66 8.47 3.75
CA TYR A 287 15.24 7.63 4.81
C TYR A 287 14.27 6.59 5.37
N PRO A 288 12.98 6.90 5.59
CA PRO A 288 12.03 5.87 6.01
C PRO A 288 12.02 4.65 5.08
N THR A 289 11.91 4.86 3.77
CA THR A 289 11.91 3.77 2.79
C THR A 289 13.28 3.09 2.68
N ALA A 290 14.37 3.87 2.60
CA ALA A 290 15.73 3.34 2.53
C ALA A 290 16.10 2.50 3.75
N ALA A 291 15.64 2.89 4.95
CA ALA A 291 15.91 2.14 6.18
C ALA A 291 15.34 0.72 6.12
N ASN A 292 14.10 0.54 5.65
CA ASN A 292 13.53 -0.80 5.48
C ASN A 292 14.20 -1.61 4.37
N VAL A 293 14.68 -0.97 3.29
CA VAL A 293 15.50 -1.66 2.28
C VAL A 293 16.81 -2.18 2.89
N VAL A 294 17.50 -1.34 3.65
CA VAL A 294 18.75 -1.72 4.33
C VAL A 294 18.48 -2.79 5.39
N GLN A 295 17.38 -2.67 6.13
CA GLN A 295 17.00 -3.68 7.12
C GLN A 295 16.71 -5.04 6.47
N ASP A 296 16.02 -5.08 5.32
CA ASP A 296 15.81 -6.31 4.55
C ASP A 296 17.14 -6.95 4.13
N CYS A 297 18.15 -6.16 3.75
CA CYS A 297 19.50 -6.68 3.47
C CYS A 297 20.17 -7.28 4.73
N LEU A 298 19.99 -6.65 5.88
CA LEU A 298 20.53 -7.14 7.15
C LEU A 298 19.80 -8.39 7.63
N ASP A 299 18.50 -8.49 7.41
CA ASP A 299 17.71 -9.68 7.71
C ASP A 299 18.19 -10.88 6.87
N LEU A 300 18.47 -10.69 5.56
CA LEU A 300 19.07 -11.71 4.71
C LEU A 300 20.45 -12.16 5.22
N LEU A 301 21.29 -11.22 5.67
CA LEU A 301 22.56 -11.55 6.32
C LEU A 301 22.39 -12.36 7.61
N ALA A 302 21.29 -12.16 8.33
CA ALA A 302 20.95 -12.90 9.53
C ALA A 302 20.33 -14.29 9.22
N GLY A 303 20.13 -14.63 7.94
CA GLY A 303 19.56 -15.90 7.50
C GLY A 303 18.02 -15.90 7.52
N GLU A 304 17.38 -14.75 7.52
CA GLU A 304 15.91 -14.67 7.39
C GLU A 304 15.49 -14.86 5.92
N ASP A 305 14.45 -15.65 5.70
CA ASP A 305 13.94 -15.98 4.38
C ASP A 305 13.15 -14.81 3.72
N GLY A 306 12.77 -14.99 2.46
CA GLY A 306 11.86 -14.13 1.73
C GLY A 306 10.42 -14.12 2.28
N PHE A 307 9.56 -13.24 1.74
CA PHE A 307 8.16 -13.10 2.15
C PHE A 307 7.20 -14.05 1.41
N TYR A 308 7.65 -15.19 0.98
CA TYR A 308 6.81 -16.15 0.27
C TYR A 308 6.72 -17.47 1.04
N THR A 309 5.66 -18.21 0.77
CA THR A 309 5.47 -19.56 1.29
C THR A 309 5.05 -20.48 0.15
N GLU A 310 5.43 -21.77 0.26
CA GLU A 310 5.00 -22.81 -0.69
C GLU A 310 3.49 -23.09 -0.60
N THR A 311 2.85 -22.64 0.48
CA THR A 311 1.42 -22.86 0.73
C THR A 311 0.52 -21.81 0.10
N ALA A 312 1.08 -20.74 -0.48
CA ALA A 312 0.30 -19.68 -1.11
C ALA A 312 -0.53 -20.22 -2.29
N ARG A 313 -1.82 -19.87 -2.30
CA ARG A 313 -2.78 -20.38 -3.29
C ARG A 313 -3.71 -19.29 -3.81
N PRO A 314 -4.24 -19.40 -5.04
CA PRO A 314 -5.28 -18.53 -5.51
C PRO A 314 -6.49 -18.57 -4.55
N MET A 315 -6.98 -17.40 -4.17
CA MET A 315 -8.19 -17.23 -3.36
C MET A 315 -9.10 -16.22 -4.04
N ALA A 316 -10.41 -16.41 -3.88
CA ALA A 316 -11.40 -15.48 -4.42
C ALA A 316 -11.43 -14.17 -3.60
N VAL A 317 -11.62 -13.04 -4.28
CA VAL A 317 -11.96 -11.77 -3.61
C VAL A 317 -13.47 -11.73 -3.41
N GLU A 318 -13.91 -11.70 -2.15
CA GLU A 318 -15.30 -11.82 -1.74
C GLU A 318 -15.77 -10.54 -1.03
N ALA A 319 -15.65 -9.38 -1.67
CA ALA A 319 -15.99 -8.10 -1.07
C ALA A 319 -17.47 -8.03 -0.58
N ASP A 320 -18.36 -8.84 -1.16
CA ASP A 320 -19.76 -8.94 -0.74
C ASP A 320 -19.97 -9.75 0.57
N ALA A 321 -18.94 -10.43 1.08
CA ALA A 321 -19.01 -11.13 2.35
C ALA A 321 -19.03 -10.18 3.57
N VAL A 322 -18.67 -8.91 3.38
CA VAL A 322 -18.73 -7.86 4.40
C VAL A 322 -19.83 -6.87 4.03
N ALA A 323 -20.64 -6.50 5.01
CA ALA A 323 -21.71 -5.51 4.86
C ALA A 323 -21.71 -4.52 6.03
N HIS A 324 -21.92 -3.24 5.75
CA HIS A 324 -22.07 -2.19 6.75
C HIS A 324 -22.93 -1.03 6.20
N PRO A 325 -23.39 -0.08 7.03
CA PRO A 325 -24.07 1.11 6.57
C PRO A 325 -23.13 2.02 5.76
N TYR A 326 -23.69 2.81 4.85
CA TYR A 326 -22.95 3.78 4.05
C TYR A 326 -23.57 5.18 4.16
N TYR A 327 -22.70 6.18 4.21
CA TYR A 327 -23.05 7.51 3.77
C TYR A 327 -22.97 7.57 2.24
N VAL A 328 -24.01 8.12 1.60
CA VAL A 328 -24.09 8.25 0.15
C VAL A 328 -24.56 9.65 -0.22
N ARG A 329 -23.79 10.36 -1.05
CA ARG A 329 -24.18 11.63 -1.65
C ARG A 329 -24.21 11.50 -3.17
N THR A 330 -25.40 11.72 -3.75
CA THR A 330 -25.63 11.80 -5.19
C THR A 330 -26.74 12.78 -5.49
N ARG A 331 -26.67 13.43 -6.65
CA ARG A 331 -27.71 14.35 -7.15
C ARG A 331 -28.75 13.65 -8.02
N THR A 332 -28.46 12.44 -8.48
CA THR A 332 -29.34 11.67 -9.36
C THR A 332 -30.15 10.69 -8.51
N ALA A 333 -31.47 10.81 -8.59
CA ALA A 333 -32.38 9.87 -7.93
C ALA A 333 -32.13 8.45 -8.42
N ASP A 334 -32.12 7.49 -7.50
CA ASP A 334 -31.92 6.09 -7.80
C ASP A 334 -32.85 5.23 -6.92
N PRO A 335 -33.77 4.42 -7.55
CA PRO A 335 -34.75 3.62 -6.81
C PRO A 335 -34.10 2.58 -5.88
N TRP A 336 -32.95 2.02 -6.25
CA TRP A 336 -32.24 1.08 -5.39
C TRP A 336 -31.72 1.79 -4.14
N LEU A 337 -31.08 2.96 -4.29
CA LEU A 337 -30.60 3.73 -3.15
C LEU A 337 -31.72 4.08 -2.19
N GLU A 338 -32.87 4.53 -2.71
CA GLU A 338 -34.05 4.85 -1.88
C GLU A 338 -34.53 3.60 -1.11
N SER A 339 -34.48 2.41 -1.71
CA SER A 339 -34.92 1.16 -1.08
C SER A 339 -34.03 0.70 0.08
N VAL A 340 -32.75 1.12 0.10
CA VAL A 340 -31.79 0.78 1.16
C VAL A 340 -31.51 1.93 2.12
N THR A 341 -32.07 3.12 1.87
CA THR A 341 -31.92 4.30 2.74
C THR A 341 -32.61 4.07 4.07
N ALA A 342 -31.87 4.27 5.17
CA ALA A 342 -32.34 4.16 6.54
C ALA A 342 -32.49 5.52 7.22
N ASP A 343 -31.65 6.50 6.88
CA ASP A 343 -31.65 7.84 7.49
C ASP A 343 -31.15 8.90 6.47
N ARG A 344 -31.29 10.18 6.81
CA ARG A 344 -30.84 11.30 5.98
C ARG A 344 -30.08 12.32 6.83
N TRP A 345 -28.89 12.67 6.34
CA TRP A 345 -28.10 13.77 6.88
C TRP A 345 -28.22 15.02 6.00
N ASP A 346 -27.60 16.12 6.42
CA ASP A 346 -27.73 17.39 5.67
C ASP A 346 -27.24 17.30 4.22
N SER A 347 -26.16 16.58 3.97
CA SER A 347 -25.52 16.49 2.64
C SER A 347 -25.72 15.14 1.93
N GLY A 348 -26.26 14.14 2.59
CA GLY A 348 -26.41 12.80 2.01
C GLY A 348 -27.44 11.92 2.71
N VAL A 349 -27.48 10.66 2.31
CA VAL A 349 -28.34 9.65 2.93
C VAL A 349 -27.46 8.59 3.62
N ILE A 350 -28.04 7.96 4.63
CA ILE A 350 -27.45 6.81 5.31
C ILE A 350 -28.23 5.57 4.91
N THR A 351 -27.53 4.53 4.49
CA THR A 351 -28.16 3.24 4.15
C THR A 351 -28.25 2.33 5.38
N GLY A 352 -29.09 1.32 5.32
CA GLY A 352 -28.91 0.12 6.11
C GLY A 352 -27.60 -0.59 5.75
N ALA A 353 -27.34 -1.76 6.33
CA ALA A 353 -26.17 -2.56 5.97
C ALA A 353 -26.29 -3.03 4.51
N VAL A 354 -25.28 -2.70 3.70
CA VAL A 354 -25.17 -3.07 2.28
C VAL A 354 -23.86 -3.81 2.08
N PRO A 355 -23.83 -4.92 1.32
CA PRO A 355 -22.60 -5.59 0.95
C PRO A 355 -21.62 -4.64 0.24
N VAL A 356 -20.35 -4.66 0.65
CA VAL A 356 -19.33 -3.73 0.16
C VAL A 356 -19.17 -3.78 -1.36
N GLY A 357 -19.01 -4.97 -1.92
CA GLY A 357 -18.85 -5.10 -3.37
C GLY A 357 -20.08 -4.60 -4.13
N GLN A 358 -21.31 -4.80 -3.61
CA GLN A 358 -22.54 -4.27 -4.19
C GLN A 358 -22.53 -2.74 -4.18
N MET A 359 -22.21 -2.11 -3.03
CA MET A 359 -22.13 -0.65 -2.93
C MET A 359 -21.08 -0.07 -3.86
N LEU A 360 -19.88 -0.64 -3.92
CA LEU A 360 -18.81 -0.10 -4.76
C LEU A 360 -19.12 -0.26 -6.27
N ARG A 361 -19.73 -1.36 -6.68
CA ARG A 361 -20.22 -1.53 -8.06
C ARG A 361 -21.32 -0.51 -8.40
N TRP A 362 -22.28 -0.30 -7.49
CA TRP A 362 -23.33 0.71 -7.66
C TRP A 362 -22.72 2.12 -7.76
N ALA A 363 -21.79 2.47 -6.86
CA ALA A 363 -21.15 3.79 -6.86
C ALA A 363 -20.34 4.05 -8.15
N ALA A 364 -19.65 3.04 -8.67
CA ALA A 364 -18.93 3.13 -9.95
C ALA A 364 -19.91 3.40 -11.12
N ALA A 365 -21.05 2.71 -11.17
CA ALA A 365 -22.09 2.93 -12.16
C ALA A 365 -22.75 4.32 -11.99
N GLN A 366 -23.01 4.73 -10.76
CA GLN A 366 -23.63 6.02 -10.44
C GLN A 366 -22.74 7.20 -10.82
N ARG A 367 -21.41 7.10 -10.69
CA ARG A 367 -20.45 8.13 -11.15
C ARG A 367 -20.54 8.42 -12.64
N GLN A 368 -21.00 7.48 -13.47
CA GLN A 368 -21.24 7.73 -14.90
C GLN A 368 -22.42 8.71 -15.12
N ARG A 369 -23.38 8.73 -14.20
CA ARG A 369 -24.60 9.53 -14.24
C ARG A 369 -24.46 10.82 -13.42
N ASP A 370 -23.74 10.75 -12.33
CA ASP A 370 -23.40 11.84 -11.41
C ASP A 370 -21.91 11.78 -11.06
N PRO A 371 -21.03 12.50 -11.79
CA PRO A 371 -19.60 12.52 -11.51
C PRO A 371 -19.24 12.98 -10.10
N GLY A 372 -20.17 13.68 -9.43
CA GLY A 372 -20.01 14.10 -8.04
C GLY A 372 -20.41 13.04 -7.00
N CYS A 373 -20.87 11.87 -7.38
CA CYS A 373 -21.27 10.82 -6.43
C CYS A 373 -20.11 10.46 -5.49
N PHE A 374 -20.43 10.41 -4.19
CA PHE A 374 -19.49 10.02 -3.14
C PHE A 374 -20.14 9.00 -2.20
N VAL A 375 -19.35 7.99 -1.78
CA VAL A 375 -19.77 6.98 -0.80
C VAL A 375 -18.68 6.82 0.25
N ALA A 376 -19.09 6.52 1.49
CA ALA A 376 -18.19 6.20 2.59
C ALA A 376 -18.83 5.15 3.51
N GLY A 377 -18.14 4.06 3.81
CA GLY A 377 -18.60 3.06 4.77
C GLY A 377 -18.61 3.60 6.19
N ILE A 378 -19.60 3.25 7.01
CA ILE A 378 -19.68 3.66 8.43
C ILE A 378 -19.19 2.50 9.30
N ARG A 379 -18.18 2.76 10.14
CA ARG A 379 -17.50 1.74 10.96
C ARG A 379 -17.49 2.09 12.43
#